data_e9db84a832019a59f850b1a127cb5010
#
_entry.id   e9db84a832019a59f850b1a127cb5010
#
_cell.length_a   1.000
_cell.length_b   1.000
_cell.length_c   1.000
_cell.angle_alpha   90.00
_cell.angle_beta   90.00
_cell.angle_gamma   90.00
#
_symmetry.space_group_name_H-M   'P 1'
#
loop_
_entity.id
_entity.type
_entity.pdbx_description
1 polymer ?
#
loop_
_entity_poly.entity_id
_entity_poly.type
_entity_poly.pdbx_seq_one_letter_code
_entity_poly.pdbx_strand_id
1 'polypeptide(L)'
;MMLRPNVELMHLVIICVMAFALSGFELRGATIRPPGTRPKALGIHALTGGRVHIKPGLVSEGATILIKDGRIENVLPQDKSSIPEGYRVWDMKNKTIYAGFIDPYCSNEKKAKPVSNRWVTPIDARAGVNFTGVPTTKEDMGKKGPGYEIAEVHPQHKVSKTLTPNHELFAKLRELGFAAANFIPAEGIVRGSATLSLLGEGDPNDLILIPKTSQHFAYEPGKEYPKSLMGVIAVIRQAAFDAQHYARMQKWAIKNPKGTRPEYNPALQSMVHVISDEGQKQLTIVEPGSVLMISRTAALAEELGIEPAIVATGHEWRRHDIL
;
A
#
# COMPACT_ATOMS: atom_id res chain seq x y z
N MET A 1 -15.58 -68.01 35.10
CA MET A 1 -15.86 -67.04 36.16
C MET A 1 -16.02 -65.68 35.50
N MET A 2 -17.25 -65.31 35.10
CA MET A 2 -17.53 -64.04 34.41
C MET A 2 -17.75 -62.96 35.48
N LEU A 3 -16.88 -61.96 35.49
CA LEU A 3 -17.04 -60.75 36.29
C LEU A 3 -18.20 -59.93 35.73
N ARG A 4 -19.26 -59.76 36.50
CA ARG A 4 -20.38 -58.84 36.15
C ARG A 4 -19.85 -57.39 36.29
N PRO A 5 -20.06 -56.52 35.30
CA PRO A 5 -19.67 -55.12 35.40
C PRO A 5 -20.48 -54.41 36.49
N ASN A 6 -19.82 -53.68 37.33
CA ASN A 6 -20.40 -52.93 38.45
C ASN A 6 -21.21 -51.76 37.88
N VAL A 7 -22.53 -51.91 37.80
CA VAL A 7 -23.48 -50.97 37.18
C VAL A 7 -23.43 -49.59 37.87
N GLU A 8 -23.17 -49.56 39.17
CA GLU A 8 -23.04 -48.29 39.92
C GLU A 8 -21.81 -47.50 39.50
N LEU A 9 -20.66 -48.15 39.23
CA LEU A 9 -19.46 -47.49 38.77
C LEU A 9 -19.66 -46.90 37.37
N MET A 10 -20.45 -47.58 36.52
CA MET A 10 -20.75 -47.11 35.17
C MET A 10 -21.69 -45.89 35.19
N HIS A 11 -22.65 -45.85 36.11
CA HIS A 11 -23.51 -44.68 36.30
C HIS A 11 -22.73 -43.47 36.85
N LEU A 12 -21.77 -43.69 37.75
CA LEU A 12 -20.93 -42.61 38.28
C LEU A 12 -20.03 -42.01 37.22
N VAL A 13 -19.44 -42.84 36.35
CA VAL A 13 -18.63 -42.38 35.23
C VAL A 13 -19.46 -41.61 34.20
N ILE A 14 -20.67 -42.05 33.89
CA ILE A 14 -21.57 -41.34 32.96
C ILE A 14 -21.99 -40.00 33.54
N ILE A 15 -22.28 -39.91 34.83
CA ILE A 15 -22.65 -38.64 35.50
C ILE A 15 -21.45 -37.68 35.52
N CYS A 16 -20.24 -38.16 35.76
CA CYS A 16 -19.04 -37.34 35.71
C CYS A 16 -18.70 -36.83 34.28
N VAL A 17 -18.90 -37.66 33.26
CA VAL A 17 -18.69 -37.24 31.86
C VAL A 17 -19.77 -36.25 31.41
N MET A 18 -21.01 -36.41 31.82
CA MET A 18 -22.05 -35.41 31.55
C MET A 18 -21.83 -34.11 32.30
N ALA A 19 -21.37 -34.13 33.56
CA ALA A 19 -21.04 -32.94 34.31
C ALA A 19 -19.87 -32.19 33.68
N PHE A 20 -18.87 -32.89 33.14
CA PHE A 20 -17.72 -32.28 32.43
C PHE A 20 -18.13 -31.73 31.07
N ALA A 21 -19.10 -32.32 30.39
CA ALA A 21 -19.63 -31.80 29.12
C ALA A 21 -20.49 -30.53 29.29
N LEU A 22 -21.09 -30.33 30.47
CA LEU A 22 -21.90 -29.15 30.77
C LEU A 22 -21.11 -27.96 31.34
N SER A 23 -19.88 -28.16 31.79
CA SER A 23 -19.05 -27.11 32.38
C SER A 23 -18.09 -26.40 31.40
N GLY A 24 -18.09 -26.77 30.12
CA GLY A 24 -17.06 -26.34 29.15
C GLY A 24 -17.54 -25.48 27.97
N PHE A 25 -18.80 -25.14 27.86
CA PHE A 25 -19.25 -24.21 26.79
C PHE A 25 -19.84 -22.94 27.39
N GLU A 26 -18.98 -22.06 27.87
CA GLU A 26 -19.32 -20.64 27.77
C GLU A 26 -19.33 -20.29 26.28
N LEU A 27 -20.51 -20.38 25.67
CA LEU A 27 -20.81 -19.62 24.46
C LEU A 27 -20.64 -18.15 24.85
N ARG A 28 -19.42 -17.61 24.67
CA ARG A 28 -19.24 -16.17 24.53
C ARG A 28 -20.02 -15.81 23.26
N GLY A 29 -21.32 -15.63 23.43
CA GLY A 29 -22.14 -14.97 22.45
C GLY A 29 -21.43 -13.67 22.15
N ALA A 30 -21.05 -13.47 20.87
CA ALA A 30 -20.66 -12.16 20.41
C ALA A 30 -21.75 -11.22 20.93
N THR A 31 -21.40 -10.33 21.85
CA THR A 31 -22.32 -9.31 22.35
C THR A 31 -22.61 -8.43 21.15
N ILE A 32 -23.69 -8.79 20.43
CA ILE A 32 -24.28 -7.91 19.42
C ILE A 32 -24.64 -6.66 20.20
N ARG A 33 -23.85 -5.62 20.05
CA ARG A 33 -24.15 -4.32 20.66
C ARG A 33 -25.52 -3.91 20.11
N PRO A 34 -26.52 -3.65 20.98
CA PRO A 34 -27.83 -3.24 20.51
C PRO A 34 -27.65 -2.02 19.59
N PRO A 35 -28.25 -2.01 18.38
CA PRO A 35 -28.19 -0.86 17.50
C PRO A 35 -28.77 0.34 18.23
N GLY A 36 -28.01 1.44 18.34
CA GLY A 36 -28.44 2.69 18.95
C GLY A 36 -27.92 3.02 20.33
N THR A 37 -27.10 2.19 20.99
CA THR A 37 -26.57 2.48 22.34
C THR A 37 -25.39 3.44 22.40
N ARG A 38 -24.80 3.83 21.29
CA ARG A 38 -23.89 4.98 21.17
C ARG A 38 -24.35 5.84 20.02
N PRO A 39 -24.88 7.05 20.25
CA PRO A 39 -25.08 8.00 19.18
C PRO A 39 -23.71 8.14 18.48
N LYS A 40 -23.70 7.95 17.15
CA LYS A 40 -22.53 8.29 16.33
C LYS A 40 -22.16 9.71 16.71
N ALA A 41 -20.94 9.92 17.20
CA ALA A 41 -20.52 11.27 17.54
C ALA A 41 -20.83 12.16 16.34
N LEU A 42 -21.57 13.24 16.57
CA LEU A 42 -21.94 14.17 15.51
C LEU A 42 -20.63 14.54 14.80
N GLY A 43 -20.49 14.16 13.55
CA GLY A 43 -19.33 14.48 12.71
C GLY A 43 -19.27 15.98 12.36
N ILE A 44 -19.84 16.84 13.23
CA ILE A 44 -20.06 18.25 13.04
C ILE A 44 -19.32 19.00 14.14
N HIS A 45 -18.22 19.65 13.78
CA HIS A 45 -17.33 20.33 14.73
C HIS A 45 -17.04 21.77 14.25
N ALA A 46 -16.96 22.71 15.20
CA ALA A 46 -16.50 24.08 14.98
C ALA A 46 -15.24 24.33 15.83
N LEU A 47 -14.12 24.61 15.19
CA LEU A 47 -12.87 25.01 15.85
C LEU A 47 -12.82 26.54 15.84
N THR A 48 -12.91 27.18 17.02
CA THR A 48 -13.14 28.63 17.12
C THR A 48 -11.96 29.37 17.72
N GLY A 49 -11.68 30.57 17.21
CA GLY A 49 -10.75 31.51 17.84
C GLY A 49 -9.27 31.21 17.63
N GLY A 50 -8.94 30.24 16.77
CA GLY A 50 -7.56 29.88 16.47
C GLY A 50 -6.91 30.74 15.40
N ARG A 51 -5.58 30.72 15.34
CA ARG A 51 -4.79 31.22 14.23
C ARG A 51 -4.69 30.13 13.14
N VAL A 52 -5.28 30.36 11.99
CA VAL A 52 -5.39 29.34 10.93
C VAL A 52 -4.49 29.66 9.76
N HIS A 53 -3.55 28.77 9.44
CA HIS A 53 -2.75 28.80 8.23
C HIS A 53 -3.51 28.08 7.10
N ILE A 54 -4.19 28.86 6.24
CA ILE A 54 -5.03 28.33 5.15
C ILE A 54 -4.14 27.79 4.02
N LYS A 55 -3.12 28.56 3.65
CA LYS A 55 -2.09 28.21 2.66
C LYS A 55 -0.83 29.04 2.92
N PRO A 56 0.31 28.71 2.30
CA PRO A 56 1.52 29.54 2.43
C PRO A 56 1.23 31.00 2.13
N GLY A 57 1.60 31.87 3.07
CA GLY A 57 1.40 33.33 2.97
C GLY A 57 -0.03 33.81 3.32
N LEU A 58 -1.00 32.94 3.58
CA LEU A 58 -2.35 33.31 3.97
C LEU A 58 -2.69 32.76 5.37
N VAL A 59 -2.75 33.70 6.34
CA VAL A 59 -3.09 33.40 7.74
C VAL A 59 -4.34 34.16 8.12
N SER A 60 -5.24 33.51 8.85
CA SER A 60 -6.46 34.13 9.42
C SER A 60 -6.40 34.05 10.94
N GLU A 61 -6.40 35.20 11.58
CA GLU A 61 -6.42 35.30 13.06
C GLU A 61 -7.85 35.16 13.59
N GLY A 62 -8.02 34.46 14.71
CA GLY A 62 -9.32 34.28 15.35
C GLY A 62 -10.37 33.54 14.52
N ALA A 63 -9.95 32.83 13.49
CA ALA A 63 -10.85 32.18 12.56
C ALA A 63 -11.62 31.01 13.18
N THR A 64 -12.76 30.69 12.56
CA THR A 64 -13.57 29.51 12.89
C THR A 64 -13.58 28.53 11.73
N ILE A 65 -13.17 27.28 11.98
CA ILE A 65 -13.23 26.21 10.99
C ILE A 65 -14.46 25.36 11.27
N LEU A 66 -15.36 25.27 10.29
CA LEU A 66 -16.52 24.38 10.33
C LEU A 66 -16.16 23.06 9.65
N ILE A 67 -16.33 21.95 10.39
CA ILE A 67 -16.04 20.59 9.93
C ILE A 67 -17.35 19.81 9.99
N LYS A 68 -17.70 19.17 8.87
CA LYS A 68 -18.87 18.32 8.76
C LYS A 68 -18.50 17.04 8.03
N ASP A 69 -18.85 15.91 8.64
CA ASP A 69 -18.61 14.57 8.10
C ASP A 69 -17.14 14.35 7.63
N GLY A 70 -16.18 14.82 8.45
CA GLY A 70 -14.75 14.69 8.19
C GLY A 70 -14.18 15.63 7.11
N ARG A 71 -14.97 16.60 6.64
CA ARG A 71 -14.54 17.60 5.64
C ARG A 71 -14.63 19.00 6.20
N ILE A 72 -13.70 19.86 5.80
CA ILE A 72 -13.82 21.29 6.07
C ILE A 72 -14.92 21.85 5.18
N GLU A 73 -16.00 22.33 5.80
CA GLU A 73 -17.13 22.94 5.11
C GLU A 73 -16.84 24.41 4.82
N ASN A 74 -16.29 25.12 5.82
CA ASN A 74 -15.95 26.53 5.67
C ASN A 74 -14.85 26.96 6.65
N VAL A 75 -14.15 28.05 6.30
CA VAL A 75 -13.22 28.76 7.19
C VAL A 75 -13.69 30.20 7.27
N LEU A 76 -14.29 30.55 8.40
CA LEU A 76 -14.87 31.87 8.64
C LEU A 76 -13.87 32.78 9.34
N PRO A 77 -13.67 34.03 8.88
CA PRO A 77 -12.87 35.00 9.61
C PRO A 77 -13.58 35.41 10.90
N GLN A 78 -12.82 36.01 11.84
CA GLN A 78 -13.30 36.33 13.18
C GLN A 78 -14.57 37.18 13.21
N ASP A 79 -14.70 38.12 12.30
CA ASP A 79 -15.82 39.07 12.18
C ASP A 79 -17.11 38.46 11.60
N LYS A 80 -17.04 37.27 11.02
CA LYS A 80 -18.14 36.52 10.40
C LYS A 80 -18.43 35.17 11.01
N SER A 81 -17.99 34.94 12.24
CA SER A 81 -18.06 33.64 12.92
C SER A 81 -19.44 33.29 13.47
N SER A 82 -20.48 33.25 12.62
CA SER A 82 -21.75 32.65 13.01
C SER A 82 -21.65 31.13 12.92
N ILE A 83 -21.75 30.46 14.08
CA ILE A 83 -21.71 28.99 14.14
C ILE A 83 -23.16 28.51 14.00
N PRO A 84 -23.46 27.65 13.02
CA PRO A 84 -24.79 27.06 12.88
C PRO A 84 -25.13 26.17 14.09
N GLU A 85 -26.41 25.99 14.35
CA GLU A 85 -26.88 25.09 15.43
C GLU A 85 -26.42 23.64 15.18
N GLY A 86 -26.15 22.92 16.27
CA GLY A 86 -25.76 21.52 16.21
C GLY A 86 -24.25 21.26 16.10
N TYR A 87 -23.43 22.30 15.95
CA TYR A 87 -21.98 22.13 15.93
C TYR A 87 -21.41 21.95 17.35
N ARG A 88 -20.54 20.97 17.52
CA ARG A 88 -19.72 20.84 18.73
C ARG A 88 -18.59 21.85 18.66
N VAL A 89 -18.59 22.83 19.58
CA VAL A 89 -17.61 23.92 19.59
C VAL A 89 -16.37 23.51 20.37
N TRP A 90 -15.19 23.77 19.77
CA TRP A 90 -13.88 23.59 20.38
C TRP A 90 -13.18 24.95 20.43
N ASP A 91 -12.82 25.39 21.63
CA ASP A 91 -12.06 26.64 21.81
C ASP A 91 -10.58 26.42 21.44
N MET A 92 -10.13 27.10 20.40
CA MET A 92 -8.77 27.07 19.86
C MET A 92 -8.02 28.38 20.11
N LYS A 93 -8.49 29.23 21.04
CA LYS A 93 -7.77 30.45 21.41
C LYS A 93 -6.34 30.14 21.79
N ASN A 94 -5.41 30.99 21.34
CA ASN A 94 -3.96 30.84 21.53
C ASN A 94 -3.36 29.58 20.90
N LYS A 95 -4.08 28.90 20.01
CA LYS A 95 -3.57 27.77 19.24
C LYS A 95 -3.43 28.14 17.77
N THR A 96 -2.39 27.59 17.13
CA THR A 96 -2.18 27.71 15.69
C THR A 96 -2.59 26.41 15.02
N ILE A 97 -3.40 26.51 13.99
CA ILE A 97 -3.94 25.38 13.22
C ILE A 97 -3.29 25.38 11.85
N TYR A 98 -2.70 24.24 11.51
CA TYR A 98 -2.14 23.95 10.20
C TYR A 98 -2.91 22.81 9.54
N ALA A 99 -2.83 22.73 8.20
CA ALA A 99 -3.23 21.51 7.51
C ALA A 99 -2.32 20.35 7.97
N GLY A 100 -2.89 19.16 8.10
CA GLY A 100 -2.10 17.97 8.39
C GLY A 100 -1.10 17.67 7.28
N PHE A 101 0.09 17.21 7.65
CA PHE A 101 1.12 16.82 6.69
C PHE A 101 0.72 15.52 5.97
N ILE A 102 1.23 15.38 4.75
CA ILE A 102 1.12 14.15 3.97
C ILE A 102 2.52 13.59 3.79
N ASP A 103 2.76 12.37 4.26
CA ASP A 103 4.01 11.67 3.96
C ASP A 103 3.94 11.13 2.53
N PRO A 104 4.78 11.59 1.61
CA PRO A 104 4.73 11.15 0.22
C PRO A 104 5.32 9.75 0.00
N TYR A 105 6.06 9.20 0.99
CA TYR A 105 6.86 8.00 0.81
C TYR A 105 6.97 7.16 2.07
N CYS A 106 5.88 6.54 2.49
CA CYS A 106 5.80 5.73 3.71
C CYS A 106 5.77 4.24 3.39
N SER A 107 6.59 3.44 4.05
CA SER A 107 6.52 1.98 3.95
C SER A 107 5.88 1.39 5.20
N ASN A 108 4.78 0.67 5.04
CA ASN A 108 4.14 -0.13 6.08
C ASN A 108 4.38 -1.64 5.89
N GLU A 109 4.85 -2.04 4.72
CA GLU A 109 5.18 -3.43 4.46
C GLU A 109 6.45 -3.81 5.21
N LYS A 110 6.38 -4.87 5.99
CA LYS A 110 7.57 -5.44 6.60
C LYS A 110 8.40 -6.04 5.45
N LYS A 111 9.60 -5.50 5.21
CA LYS A 111 10.58 -6.20 4.35
C LYS A 111 10.69 -7.63 4.85
N ALA A 112 10.49 -8.60 3.96
CA ALA A 112 10.66 -10.00 4.31
C ALA A 112 12.02 -10.15 4.98
N LYS A 113 12.05 -10.69 6.20
CA LYS A 113 13.32 -10.95 6.88
C LYS A 113 14.15 -11.78 5.92
N PRO A 114 15.41 -11.39 5.64
CA PRO A 114 16.27 -12.23 4.81
C PRO A 114 16.23 -13.62 5.44
N VAL A 115 15.76 -14.59 4.69
CA VAL A 115 15.85 -15.99 5.10
C VAL A 115 17.32 -16.21 5.34
N SER A 116 17.73 -16.39 6.60
CA SER A 116 19.12 -16.65 6.94
C SER A 116 19.54 -17.82 6.06
N ASN A 117 20.49 -17.58 5.17
CA ASN A 117 21.03 -18.59 4.29
C ASN A 117 21.69 -19.67 5.15
N ARG A 118 20.88 -20.59 5.64
CA ARG A 118 21.36 -21.80 6.25
C ARG A 118 21.88 -22.65 5.10
N TRP A 119 23.19 -22.41 4.77
CA TRP A 119 23.98 -23.30 3.92
C TRP A 119 23.20 -23.87 2.72
N VAL A 120 22.96 -23.06 1.72
CA VAL A 120 22.62 -23.56 0.39
C VAL A 120 23.92 -24.15 -0.15
N THR A 121 23.98 -25.47 -0.25
CA THR A 121 25.13 -26.13 -0.85
C THR A 121 25.27 -25.67 -2.30
N PRO A 122 26.50 -25.65 -2.88
CA PRO A 122 26.69 -25.27 -4.28
C PRO A 122 25.85 -26.10 -5.26
N ILE A 123 25.42 -27.29 -4.84
CA ILE A 123 24.55 -28.19 -5.61
C ILE A 123 23.12 -27.64 -5.64
N ASP A 124 22.62 -27.12 -4.52
CA ASP A 124 21.27 -26.55 -4.47
C ASP A 124 21.16 -25.23 -5.28
N ALA A 125 22.26 -24.46 -5.32
CA ALA A 125 22.37 -23.29 -6.18
C ALA A 125 22.35 -23.64 -7.69
N ARG A 126 22.86 -24.83 -8.06
CA ARG A 126 22.82 -25.30 -9.46
C ARG A 126 21.50 -25.95 -9.84
N ALA A 127 20.80 -26.58 -8.91
CA ALA A 127 19.49 -27.22 -9.14
C ALA A 127 18.35 -26.23 -9.44
N GLY A 128 18.56 -24.95 -9.15
CA GLY A 128 17.57 -23.89 -9.39
C GLY A 128 17.83 -23.04 -10.64
N VAL A 129 18.91 -23.27 -11.36
CA VAL A 129 19.24 -22.50 -12.57
C VAL A 129 19.02 -23.38 -13.79
N ASN A 130 17.96 -23.15 -14.54
CA ASN A 130 17.86 -23.68 -15.89
C ASN A 130 19.03 -23.11 -16.73
N PHE A 131 19.62 -23.93 -17.59
CA PHE A 131 20.66 -23.51 -18.53
C PHE A 131 20.23 -22.33 -19.43
N THR A 132 18.93 -22.05 -19.50
CA THR A 132 18.34 -20.91 -20.20
C THR A 132 18.34 -19.62 -19.38
N GLY A 133 18.83 -19.63 -18.13
CA GLY A 133 18.88 -18.43 -17.26
C GLY A 133 17.51 -17.96 -16.72
N VAL A 134 16.45 -18.71 -17.00
CA VAL A 134 15.12 -18.42 -16.46
C VAL A 134 15.03 -19.03 -15.05
N PRO A 135 14.80 -18.25 -13.99
CA PRO A 135 14.64 -18.81 -12.65
C PRO A 135 13.41 -19.70 -12.63
N THR A 136 13.61 -20.96 -12.23
CA THR A 136 12.48 -21.83 -11.86
C THR A 136 11.95 -21.29 -10.53
N THR A 137 10.89 -20.53 -10.57
CA THR A 137 10.17 -20.15 -9.36
C THR A 137 9.57 -21.40 -8.75
N LYS A 138 9.97 -21.76 -7.53
CA LYS A 138 9.34 -22.82 -6.74
C LYS A 138 7.90 -22.48 -6.35
N GLU A 139 7.46 -21.27 -6.61
CA GLU A 139 6.12 -20.83 -6.33
C GLU A 139 5.20 -21.14 -7.51
N ASP A 140 4.18 -21.93 -7.23
CA ASP A 140 3.09 -22.15 -8.17
C ASP A 140 2.47 -20.80 -8.54
N MET A 141 2.72 -20.35 -9.76
CA MET A 141 2.18 -19.11 -10.30
C MET A 141 0.63 -19.11 -10.28
N GLY A 142 0.00 -20.28 -10.29
CA GLY A 142 -1.44 -20.44 -10.20
C GLY A 142 -2.05 -19.95 -8.89
N LYS A 143 -1.31 -19.96 -7.79
CA LYS A 143 -1.78 -19.46 -6.48
C LYS A 143 -1.87 -17.93 -6.42
N LYS A 144 -1.02 -17.23 -7.16
CA LYS A 144 -0.96 -15.76 -7.20
C LYS A 144 -1.67 -15.16 -8.41
N GLY A 145 -2.17 -16.01 -9.31
CA GLY A 145 -2.73 -15.59 -10.60
C GLY A 145 -1.67 -15.23 -11.64
N PRO A 146 -2.08 -14.82 -12.84
CA PRO A 146 -1.17 -14.48 -13.91
C PRO A 146 -0.35 -13.25 -13.53
N GLY A 147 0.97 -13.32 -13.76
CA GLY A 147 1.94 -12.29 -13.45
C GLY A 147 2.99 -12.15 -14.55
N TYR A 148 4.10 -11.52 -14.24
CA TYR A 148 5.27 -11.46 -15.12
C TYR A 148 6.21 -12.64 -14.79
N GLU A 149 6.96 -13.12 -15.78
CA GLU A 149 7.80 -14.33 -15.64
C GLU A 149 8.95 -14.16 -14.63
N ILE A 150 9.42 -12.91 -14.46
CA ILE A 150 10.52 -12.60 -13.54
C ILE A 150 9.96 -12.29 -12.16
N ALA A 151 10.44 -13.01 -11.14
CA ALA A 151 9.93 -12.97 -9.77
C ALA A 151 9.95 -11.57 -9.11
N GLU A 152 10.88 -10.70 -9.51
CA GLU A 152 11.03 -9.34 -8.95
C GLU A 152 10.20 -8.27 -9.70
N VAL A 153 9.35 -8.70 -10.64
CA VAL A 153 8.53 -7.79 -11.47
C VAL A 153 7.06 -7.96 -11.14
N HIS A 154 6.52 -7.07 -10.32
CA HIS A 154 5.15 -7.13 -9.79
C HIS A 154 4.33 -5.85 -10.10
N PRO A 155 4.27 -5.36 -11.33
CA PRO A 155 3.57 -4.10 -11.63
C PRO A 155 2.08 -4.15 -11.28
N GLN A 156 1.47 -5.34 -11.22
CA GLN A 156 0.08 -5.56 -10.83
C GLN A 156 -0.16 -5.49 -9.33
N HIS A 157 0.91 -5.52 -8.50
CA HIS A 157 0.77 -5.40 -7.06
C HIS A 157 0.16 -4.05 -6.69
N LYS A 158 -0.79 -4.05 -5.74
CA LYS A 158 -1.47 -2.85 -5.26
C LYS A 158 -1.43 -2.85 -3.74
N VAL A 159 -0.76 -1.87 -3.16
CA VAL A 159 -0.71 -1.70 -1.70
C VAL A 159 -2.12 -1.59 -1.11
N SER A 160 -3.09 -1.01 -1.84
CA SER A 160 -4.48 -0.93 -1.40
C SER A 160 -5.12 -2.28 -1.05
N LYS A 161 -4.62 -3.38 -1.62
CA LYS A 161 -5.13 -4.73 -1.36
C LYS A 161 -4.45 -5.42 -0.18
N THR A 162 -3.25 -4.97 0.18
CA THR A 162 -2.40 -5.58 1.22
C THR A 162 -2.23 -4.70 2.43
N LEU A 163 -2.69 -3.43 2.35
CA LEU A 163 -2.55 -2.46 3.43
C LEU A 163 -3.30 -2.92 4.67
N THR A 164 -2.53 -3.25 5.69
CA THR A 164 -3.06 -3.53 7.03
C THR A 164 -2.72 -2.34 7.93
N PRO A 165 -3.69 -1.63 8.50
CA PRO A 165 -3.43 -0.51 9.38
C PRO A 165 -2.52 -0.91 10.55
N ASN A 166 -1.39 -0.24 10.66
CA ASN A 166 -0.50 -0.37 11.80
C ASN A 166 -0.80 0.77 12.78
N HIS A 167 -1.65 0.49 13.77
CA HIS A 167 -2.12 1.51 14.71
C HIS A 167 -0.98 2.21 15.46
N GLU A 168 0.10 1.51 15.79
CA GLU A 168 1.25 2.10 16.47
C GLU A 168 2.01 3.09 15.56
N LEU A 169 2.29 2.68 14.31
CA LEU A 169 2.90 3.56 13.31
C LEU A 169 2.01 4.77 13.02
N PHE A 170 0.70 4.53 12.83
CA PHE A 170 -0.25 5.60 12.53
C PHE A 170 -0.36 6.60 13.69
N ALA A 171 -0.36 6.13 14.93
CA ALA A 171 -0.36 7.01 16.10
C ALA A 171 0.90 7.89 16.15
N LYS A 172 2.09 7.30 15.95
CA LYS A 172 3.36 8.05 15.92
C LYS A 172 3.38 9.10 14.80
N LEU A 173 2.88 8.77 13.61
CA LEU A 173 2.82 9.74 12.51
C LEU A 173 1.82 10.87 12.81
N ARG A 174 0.67 10.57 13.42
CA ARG A 174 -0.29 11.61 13.85
C ARG A 174 0.28 12.53 14.90
N GLU A 175 1.05 12.01 15.86
CA GLU A 175 1.75 12.82 16.87
C GLU A 175 2.74 13.80 16.25
N LEU A 176 3.35 13.45 15.10
CA LEU A 176 4.21 14.32 14.33
C LEU A 176 3.44 15.30 13.41
N GLY A 177 2.10 15.21 13.39
CA GLY A 177 1.25 16.10 12.58
C GLY A 177 0.88 15.57 11.19
N PHE A 178 1.19 14.32 10.86
CA PHE A 178 0.75 13.72 9.60
C PHE A 178 -0.70 13.28 9.68
N ALA A 179 -1.50 13.62 8.67
CA ALA A 179 -2.90 13.23 8.53
C ALA A 179 -3.08 12.05 7.55
N ALA A 180 -2.22 11.97 6.56
CA ALA A 180 -2.24 10.94 5.53
C ALA A 180 -0.82 10.52 5.15
N ALA A 181 -0.69 9.33 4.58
CA ALA A 181 0.58 8.85 4.02
C ALA A 181 0.34 8.09 2.72
N ASN A 182 1.29 8.23 1.81
CA ASN A 182 1.34 7.46 0.58
C ASN A 182 2.15 6.19 0.86
N PHE A 183 1.45 5.09 1.05
CA PHE A 183 2.06 3.80 1.34
C PHE A 183 2.59 3.17 0.06
N ILE A 184 3.90 2.90 0.06
CA ILE A 184 4.62 2.36 -1.08
C ILE A 184 4.82 0.84 -0.93
N PRO A 185 4.90 0.10 -2.06
CA PRO A 185 5.33 -1.29 -2.04
C PRO A 185 6.82 -1.41 -1.72
N ALA A 186 7.20 -2.37 -0.86
CA ALA A 186 8.55 -2.44 -0.29
C ALA A 186 9.56 -3.28 -1.09
N GLU A 187 9.10 -4.25 -1.90
CA GLU A 187 9.97 -5.27 -2.50
C GLU A 187 9.83 -5.34 -4.02
N GLY A 188 10.89 -5.77 -4.69
CA GLY A 188 10.97 -6.00 -6.13
C GLY A 188 11.65 -4.88 -6.91
N ILE A 189 11.87 -5.15 -8.20
CA ILE A 189 12.42 -4.19 -9.17
C ILE A 189 11.29 -3.30 -9.70
N VAL A 190 10.20 -3.92 -10.18
CA VAL A 190 8.93 -3.26 -10.48
C VAL A 190 7.97 -3.63 -9.37
N ARG A 191 7.81 -2.74 -8.41
CA ARG A 191 7.19 -3.06 -7.12
C ARG A 191 5.67 -3.02 -7.12
N GLY A 192 5.06 -2.30 -8.05
CA GLY A 192 3.63 -2.10 -8.09
C GLY A 192 3.18 -0.70 -7.69
N SER A 193 1.91 -0.57 -7.35
CA SER A 193 1.27 0.74 -7.11
C SER A 193 1.18 1.08 -5.64
N ALA A 194 1.54 2.33 -5.31
CA ALA A 194 1.33 2.95 -4.01
C ALA A 194 -0.14 3.35 -3.79
N THR A 195 -0.49 3.63 -2.55
CA THR A 195 -1.83 3.96 -2.09
C THR A 195 -1.80 5.09 -1.09
N LEU A 196 -2.58 6.14 -1.32
CA LEU A 196 -2.76 7.22 -0.35
C LEU A 196 -3.87 6.83 0.64
N SER A 197 -3.52 6.81 1.92
CA SER A 197 -4.47 6.50 3.00
C SER A 197 -4.40 7.53 4.12
N LEU A 198 -5.53 7.75 4.77
CA LEU A 198 -5.60 8.45 6.03
C LEU A 198 -4.92 7.61 7.13
N LEU A 199 -4.33 8.30 8.10
CA LEU A 199 -3.73 7.69 9.28
C LEU A 199 -4.74 7.57 10.44
N GLY A 200 -6.01 7.37 10.12
CA GLY A 200 -7.11 7.25 11.06
C GLY A 200 -7.22 5.87 11.70
N GLU A 201 -8.27 5.71 12.47
CA GLU A 201 -8.73 4.44 13.03
C GLU A 201 -10.03 4.05 12.33
N GLY A 202 -10.17 2.78 11.96
CA GLY A 202 -11.37 2.29 11.27
C GLY A 202 -11.08 1.20 10.25
N ASP A 203 -12.06 0.94 9.39
CA ASP A 203 -11.91 -0.02 8.30
C ASP A 203 -10.90 0.51 7.27
N PRO A 204 -9.95 -0.33 6.80
CA PRO A 204 -8.98 0.07 5.78
C PRO A 204 -9.61 0.68 4.53
N ASN A 205 -10.78 0.20 4.13
CA ASN A 205 -11.47 0.71 2.94
C ASN A 205 -11.97 2.16 3.13
N ASP A 206 -12.35 2.52 4.36
CA ASP A 206 -12.79 3.89 4.67
C ASP A 206 -11.61 4.87 4.77
N LEU A 207 -10.41 4.34 5.03
CA LEU A 207 -9.19 5.14 5.17
C LEU A 207 -8.50 5.41 3.83
N ILE A 208 -8.69 4.55 2.82
CA ILE A 208 -8.04 4.71 1.52
C ILE A 208 -8.68 5.87 0.76
N LEU A 209 -7.89 6.94 0.52
CA LEU A 209 -8.30 8.10 -0.27
C LEU A 209 -8.11 7.86 -1.78
N ILE A 210 -6.93 7.34 -2.15
CA ILE A 210 -6.59 7.06 -3.55
C ILE A 210 -5.93 5.69 -3.61
N PRO A 211 -6.59 4.69 -4.20
CA PRO A 211 -6.11 3.31 -4.20
C PRO A 211 -4.90 3.07 -5.13
N LYS A 212 -4.60 3.99 -6.03
CA LYS A 212 -3.50 3.90 -6.99
C LYS A 212 -2.96 5.29 -7.27
N THR A 213 -1.84 5.65 -6.65
CA THR A 213 -1.19 6.97 -6.79
C THR A 213 -0.05 6.94 -7.80
N SER A 214 0.88 6.02 -7.63
CA SER A 214 2.13 5.95 -8.40
C SER A 214 2.57 4.52 -8.62
N GLN A 215 3.36 4.28 -9.67
CA GLN A 215 4.06 3.01 -9.91
C GLN A 215 5.49 3.14 -9.40
N HIS A 216 5.99 2.09 -8.73
CA HIS A 216 7.30 2.12 -8.09
C HIS A 216 8.29 1.19 -8.76
N PHE A 217 9.51 1.71 -8.95
CA PHE A 217 10.67 0.99 -9.48
C PHE A 217 11.85 1.17 -8.53
N ALA A 218 12.70 0.15 -8.44
CA ALA A 218 13.95 0.23 -7.70
C ALA A 218 15.08 -0.49 -8.43
N TYR A 219 16.28 0.07 -8.33
CA TYR A 219 17.48 -0.60 -8.82
C TYR A 219 18.09 -1.52 -7.76
N GLU A 220 17.23 -2.29 -7.11
CA GLU A 220 17.62 -3.25 -6.08
C GLU A 220 17.68 -4.66 -6.70
N PRO A 221 18.86 -5.26 -6.85
CA PRO A 221 18.96 -6.62 -7.33
C PRO A 221 18.26 -7.58 -6.38
N GLY A 222 17.46 -8.49 -6.93
CA GLY A 222 16.78 -9.52 -6.15
C GLY A 222 17.72 -10.60 -5.59
N LYS A 223 17.15 -11.47 -4.80
CA LYS A 223 17.85 -12.68 -4.32
C LYS A 223 18.10 -13.69 -5.45
N GLU A 224 17.21 -13.68 -6.42
CA GLU A 224 17.27 -14.51 -7.62
C GLU A 224 17.68 -13.66 -8.84
N TYR A 225 17.23 -14.02 -10.02
CA TYR A 225 17.50 -13.22 -11.22
C TYR A 225 16.59 -11.96 -11.25
N PRO A 226 17.18 -10.78 -11.58
CA PRO A 226 18.60 -10.47 -11.88
C PRO A 226 19.41 -10.15 -10.62
N LYS A 227 20.66 -10.64 -10.57
CA LYS A 227 21.58 -10.40 -9.43
C LYS A 227 22.56 -9.25 -9.64
N SER A 228 22.43 -8.53 -10.74
CA SER A 228 23.30 -7.42 -11.09
C SER A 228 22.50 -6.19 -11.50
N LEU A 229 23.09 -5.01 -11.29
CA LEU A 229 22.47 -3.75 -11.68
C LEU A 229 22.19 -3.67 -13.19
N MET A 230 23.09 -4.20 -14.01
CA MET A 230 22.89 -4.27 -15.46
C MET A 230 21.68 -5.14 -15.83
N GLY A 231 21.53 -6.27 -15.11
CA GLY A 231 20.35 -7.12 -15.25
C GLY A 231 19.05 -6.44 -14.81
N VAL A 232 19.09 -5.66 -13.73
CA VAL A 232 17.93 -4.87 -13.27
C VAL A 232 17.47 -3.89 -14.35
N ILE A 233 18.39 -3.13 -14.95
CA ILE A 233 18.09 -2.19 -16.03
C ILE A 233 17.51 -2.94 -17.26
N ALA A 234 18.10 -4.09 -17.61
CA ALA A 234 17.62 -4.91 -18.71
C ALA A 234 16.19 -5.42 -18.46
N VAL A 235 15.90 -5.85 -17.23
CA VAL A 235 14.56 -6.33 -16.83
C VAL A 235 13.51 -5.21 -16.89
N ILE A 236 13.82 -4.01 -16.40
CA ILE A 236 12.90 -2.86 -16.50
C ILE A 236 12.60 -2.55 -17.96
N ARG A 237 13.66 -2.51 -18.81
CA ARG A 237 13.54 -2.25 -20.24
C ARG A 237 12.70 -3.32 -20.93
N GLN A 238 12.97 -4.60 -20.64
CA GLN A 238 12.21 -5.71 -21.20
C GLN A 238 10.73 -5.64 -20.81
N ALA A 239 10.43 -5.45 -19.53
CA ALA A 239 9.04 -5.34 -19.05
C ALA A 239 8.29 -4.16 -19.70
N ALA A 240 8.98 -3.04 -19.98
CA ALA A 240 8.40 -1.91 -20.68
C ALA A 240 8.12 -2.25 -22.17
N PHE A 241 9.05 -2.89 -22.86
CA PHE A 241 8.85 -3.29 -24.26
C PHE A 241 7.77 -4.35 -24.43
N ASP A 242 7.68 -5.31 -23.50
CA ASP A 242 6.62 -6.31 -23.49
C ASP A 242 5.26 -5.65 -23.28
N ALA A 243 5.17 -4.67 -22.41
CA ALA A 243 3.93 -3.93 -22.20
C ALA A 243 3.56 -3.06 -23.43
N GLN A 244 4.53 -2.46 -24.13
CA GLN A 244 4.30 -1.76 -25.39
C GLN A 244 3.79 -2.72 -26.48
N HIS A 245 4.41 -3.90 -26.56
CA HIS A 245 3.95 -4.94 -27.50
C HIS A 245 2.51 -5.38 -27.17
N TYR A 246 2.24 -5.64 -25.90
CA TYR A 246 0.91 -6.02 -25.41
C TYR A 246 -0.15 -4.96 -25.72
N ALA A 247 0.15 -3.68 -25.51
CA ALA A 247 -0.74 -2.58 -25.88
C ALA A 247 -1.03 -2.55 -27.39
N ARG A 248 0.01 -2.75 -28.23
CA ARG A 248 -0.18 -2.82 -29.69
C ARG A 248 -1.07 -3.99 -30.09
N MET A 249 -0.86 -5.16 -29.49
CA MET A 249 -1.69 -6.35 -29.75
C MET A 249 -3.13 -6.15 -29.32
N GLN A 250 -3.39 -5.49 -28.19
CA GLN A 250 -4.75 -5.14 -27.77
C GLN A 250 -5.44 -4.21 -28.77
N LYS A 251 -4.74 -3.15 -29.22
CA LYS A 251 -5.26 -2.21 -30.23
C LYS A 251 -5.54 -2.91 -31.56
N TRP A 252 -4.66 -3.82 -31.95
CA TRP A 252 -4.86 -4.61 -33.17
C TRP A 252 -6.09 -5.51 -33.06
N ALA A 253 -6.27 -6.20 -31.94
CA ALA A 253 -7.42 -7.07 -31.69
C ALA A 253 -8.77 -6.30 -31.69
N ILE A 254 -8.79 -5.07 -31.21
CA ILE A 254 -9.97 -4.20 -31.27
C ILE A 254 -10.33 -3.89 -32.75
N LYS A 255 -9.32 -3.60 -33.59
CA LYS A 255 -9.51 -3.32 -35.01
C LYS A 255 -9.84 -4.58 -35.84
N ASN A 256 -9.48 -5.75 -35.33
CA ASN A 256 -9.66 -7.04 -35.99
C ASN A 256 -10.46 -8.03 -35.11
N PRO A 257 -11.79 -7.86 -34.98
CA PRO A 257 -12.60 -8.66 -34.05
C PRO A 257 -12.60 -10.17 -34.30
N LYS A 258 -12.26 -10.58 -35.53
CA LYS A 258 -12.14 -12.00 -35.95
C LYS A 258 -10.74 -12.58 -35.68
N GLY A 259 -9.78 -11.75 -35.30
CA GLY A 259 -8.42 -12.16 -34.98
C GLY A 259 -8.29 -12.72 -33.55
N THR A 260 -7.17 -13.39 -33.29
CA THR A 260 -6.87 -13.91 -31.97
C THR A 260 -6.62 -12.73 -30.98
N ARG A 261 -7.35 -12.69 -29.88
CA ARG A 261 -7.11 -11.72 -28.82
C ARG A 261 -5.90 -12.14 -27.99
N PRO A 262 -5.05 -11.18 -27.57
CA PRO A 262 -4.02 -11.48 -26.59
C PRO A 262 -4.68 -11.91 -25.27
N GLU A 263 -4.08 -12.89 -24.62
CA GLU A 263 -4.50 -13.30 -23.27
C GLU A 263 -4.35 -12.13 -22.28
N TYR A 264 -5.30 -12.02 -21.33
CA TYR A 264 -5.25 -10.96 -20.34
C TYR A 264 -4.09 -11.18 -19.37
N ASN A 265 -3.14 -10.24 -19.36
CA ASN A 265 -2.02 -10.23 -18.43
C ASN A 265 -2.09 -8.98 -17.53
N PRO A 266 -2.40 -9.13 -16.24
CA PRO A 266 -2.56 -7.99 -15.32
C PRO A 266 -1.23 -7.25 -15.08
N ALA A 267 -0.09 -7.92 -15.18
CA ALA A 267 1.22 -7.31 -15.04
C ALA A 267 1.50 -6.37 -16.20
N LEU A 268 1.38 -6.87 -17.43
CA LEU A 268 1.57 -6.05 -18.63
C LEU A 268 0.54 -4.93 -18.72
N GLN A 269 -0.72 -5.20 -18.36
CA GLN A 269 -1.76 -4.18 -18.35
C GLN A 269 -1.44 -3.04 -17.37
N SER A 270 -0.86 -3.35 -16.21
CA SER A 270 -0.43 -2.34 -15.24
C SER A 270 0.73 -1.49 -15.76
N MET A 271 1.67 -2.12 -16.47
CA MET A 271 2.80 -1.42 -17.12
C MET A 271 2.35 -0.53 -18.28
N VAL A 272 1.34 -0.91 -19.04
CA VAL A 272 0.80 -0.08 -20.14
C VAL A 272 0.43 1.32 -19.65
N HIS A 273 -0.16 1.45 -18.45
CA HIS A 273 -0.52 2.75 -17.89
C HIS A 273 0.70 3.64 -17.52
N VAL A 274 1.88 3.04 -17.37
CA VAL A 274 3.12 3.77 -17.07
C VAL A 274 3.75 4.33 -18.33
N ILE A 275 3.76 3.52 -19.41
CA ILE A 275 4.52 3.80 -20.64
C ILE A 275 3.65 4.31 -21.81
N SER A 276 2.33 4.38 -21.63
CA SER A 276 1.41 4.81 -22.69
C SER A 276 1.52 6.31 -22.95
N ASP A 277 1.61 6.67 -24.20
CA ASP A 277 1.51 8.07 -24.66
C ASP A 277 0.06 8.57 -24.71
N GLU A 278 -0.91 7.66 -24.60
CA GLU A 278 -2.33 7.96 -24.67
C GLU A 278 -2.95 8.05 -23.27
N GLY A 279 -3.56 9.17 -22.96
CA GLY A 279 -4.23 9.40 -21.69
C GLY A 279 -3.32 9.99 -20.59
N GLN A 280 -3.83 9.99 -19.37
CA GLN A 280 -3.06 10.46 -18.21
C GLN A 280 -2.04 9.40 -17.79
N LYS A 281 -0.75 9.71 -17.98
CA LYS A 281 0.34 8.85 -17.49
C LYS A 281 0.27 8.72 -15.98
N GLN A 282 0.51 7.52 -15.50
CA GLN A 282 0.62 7.28 -14.07
C GLN A 282 1.97 7.83 -13.57
N LEU A 283 1.96 8.56 -12.46
CA LEU A 283 3.18 8.98 -11.79
C LEU A 283 4.08 7.77 -11.53
N THR A 284 5.33 7.89 -11.92
CA THR A 284 6.36 6.86 -11.72
C THR A 284 7.35 7.35 -10.67
N ILE A 285 7.64 6.53 -9.67
CA ILE A 285 8.64 6.82 -8.65
C ILE A 285 9.76 5.80 -8.77
N VAL A 286 10.99 6.28 -8.80
CA VAL A 286 12.18 5.43 -8.96
C VAL A 286 13.13 5.61 -7.77
N GLU A 287 13.54 4.51 -7.16
CA GLU A 287 14.63 4.47 -6.18
C GLU A 287 15.95 4.14 -6.88
N PRO A 288 16.82 5.12 -7.15
CA PRO A 288 18.08 4.87 -7.84
C PRO A 288 19.13 4.18 -6.95
N GLY A 289 19.00 4.27 -5.61
CA GLY A 289 19.94 3.68 -4.66
C GLY A 289 21.29 4.38 -4.56
N SER A 290 21.69 5.19 -5.55
CA SER A 290 22.87 6.04 -5.51
C SER A 290 22.76 7.22 -6.45
N VAL A 291 23.51 8.27 -6.17
CA VAL A 291 23.55 9.52 -7.00
C VAL A 291 23.99 9.25 -8.44
N LEU A 292 24.89 8.29 -8.65
CA LEU A 292 25.35 7.91 -9.99
C LEU A 292 24.28 7.21 -10.83
N MET A 293 23.29 6.60 -10.16
CA MET A 293 22.19 5.95 -10.83
C MET A 293 21.11 6.93 -11.29
N ILE A 294 21.13 8.17 -10.82
CA ILE A 294 20.16 9.19 -11.25
C ILE A 294 20.32 9.49 -12.74
N SER A 295 21.54 9.65 -13.25
CA SER A 295 21.79 9.87 -14.67
C SER A 295 21.35 8.67 -15.53
N ARG A 296 21.53 7.45 -15.02
CA ARG A 296 21.05 6.23 -15.70
C ARG A 296 19.53 6.13 -15.68
N THR A 297 18.91 6.58 -14.57
CA THR A 297 17.45 6.67 -14.48
C THR A 297 16.91 7.66 -15.49
N ALA A 298 17.54 8.83 -15.64
CA ALA A 298 17.15 9.84 -16.64
C ALA A 298 17.24 9.28 -18.06
N ALA A 299 18.36 8.65 -18.42
CA ALA A 299 18.53 8.04 -19.72
C ALA A 299 17.51 6.92 -20.03
N LEU A 300 17.24 6.07 -19.03
CA LEU A 300 16.22 5.02 -19.17
C LEU A 300 14.80 5.60 -19.25
N ALA A 301 14.52 6.65 -18.51
CA ALA A 301 13.23 7.33 -18.53
C ALA A 301 12.97 8.00 -19.90
N GLU A 302 13.98 8.65 -20.48
CA GLU A 302 13.92 9.21 -21.83
C GLU A 302 13.66 8.10 -22.88
N GLU A 303 14.43 7.00 -22.81
CA GLU A 303 14.25 5.85 -23.69
C GLU A 303 12.83 5.26 -23.63
N LEU A 304 12.25 5.18 -22.43
CA LEU A 304 10.93 4.58 -22.20
C LEU A 304 9.77 5.59 -22.29
N GLY A 305 10.05 6.88 -22.47
CA GLY A 305 9.05 7.94 -22.52
C GLY A 305 8.32 8.15 -21.20
N ILE A 306 8.97 7.94 -20.05
CA ILE A 306 8.41 8.15 -18.71
C ILE A 306 9.00 9.39 -18.04
N GLU A 307 8.22 10.00 -17.13
CA GLU A 307 8.67 11.13 -16.31
C GLU A 307 8.73 10.67 -14.84
N PRO A 308 9.90 10.25 -14.34
CA PRO A 308 10.02 9.73 -13.01
C PRO A 308 10.20 10.84 -11.96
N ALA A 309 9.54 10.69 -10.82
CA ALA A 309 9.98 11.29 -9.58
C ALA A 309 11.05 10.39 -8.95
N ILE A 310 12.12 10.96 -8.46
CA ILE A 310 13.27 10.23 -7.93
C ILE A 310 13.27 10.32 -6.41
N VAL A 311 13.46 9.18 -5.77
CA VAL A 311 13.72 9.13 -4.33
C VAL A 311 15.16 9.52 -4.08
N ALA A 312 15.36 10.66 -3.41
CA ALA A 312 16.68 11.19 -3.12
C ALA A 312 17.46 10.28 -2.17
N THR A 313 18.76 10.14 -2.40
CA THR A 313 19.69 9.35 -1.58
C THR A 313 20.35 10.17 -0.47
N GLY A 314 20.19 11.50 -0.49
CA GLY A 314 20.83 12.46 0.40
C GLY A 314 22.25 12.86 -0.02
N HIS A 315 22.70 12.41 -1.18
CA HIS A 315 24.03 12.72 -1.72
C HIS A 315 24.00 13.52 -3.01
N GLU A 316 22.85 13.97 -3.46
CA GLU A 316 22.61 14.70 -4.72
C GLU A 316 23.37 16.02 -4.78
N TRP A 317 23.65 16.64 -3.64
CA TRP A 317 24.46 17.85 -3.52
C TRP A 317 25.87 17.71 -4.13
N ARG A 318 26.34 16.47 -4.33
CA ARG A 318 27.64 16.18 -4.99
C ARG A 318 27.58 16.28 -6.51
N ARG A 319 26.41 16.26 -7.08
CA ARG A 319 26.19 16.17 -8.53
C ARG A 319 24.98 16.99 -8.96
N HIS A 320 25.06 18.31 -8.72
CA HIS A 320 24.05 19.28 -9.16
C HIS A 320 23.85 19.31 -10.68
N ASP A 321 24.83 18.82 -11.44
CA ASP A 321 24.80 18.73 -12.89
C ASP A 321 23.84 17.67 -13.42
N ILE A 322 23.33 16.79 -12.56
CA ILE A 322 22.43 15.70 -12.95
C ILE A 322 20.97 16.02 -12.59
N LEU A 323 20.74 16.94 -11.67
CA LEU A 323 19.43 17.38 -11.22
C LEU A 323 18.89 18.50 -12.11
#